data_3ec04294a13676579579021cebc33631
#
_entry.id   3ec04294a13676579579021cebc33631
#
_cell.length_a   1.000
_cell.length_b   1.000
_cell.length_c   1.000
_cell.angle_alpha   90.00
_cell.angle_beta   90.00
_cell.angle_gamma   90.00
#
_symmetry.space_group_name_H-M   'P 1'
#
loop_
_entity.id
_entity.type
_entity.pdbx_description
1 polymer ?
#
loop_
_entity_poly.entity_id
_entity_poly.type
_entity_poly.pdbx_seq_one_letter_code
_entity_poly.pdbx_strand_id
1 'polypeptide(L)'
;MAEKYDFQTIEKKWQERWKEADLFRTEETTAKPKFYGLDFFPYPSGAGLSVGHCRNYIPTDVACRYRHMNGCNVLHPTGWDAFGLPAENEAIKQGSHPKKTVPQIIATYKRQMNLIGIGYDWSREINSSEPDYYK
;
A
#
# COMPACT_ATOMS: atom_id res chain seq x y z
N MET A 1 -21.35 -31.33 12.34
CA MET A 1 -20.91 -29.96 12.73
C MET A 1 -20.48 -29.26 11.46
N ALA A 2 -21.01 -28.08 11.15
CA ALA A 2 -20.55 -27.32 9.99
C ALA A 2 -19.07 -26.96 10.17
N GLU A 3 -18.28 -27.23 9.16
CA GLU A 3 -16.85 -26.92 9.14
C GLU A 3 -16.69 -25.41 9.33
N LYS A 4 -15.90 -24.99 10.32
CA LYS A 4 -15.70 -23.57 10.62
C LYS A 4 -14.90 -22.96 9.47
N TYR A 5 -15.39 -21.86 8.89
CA TYR A 5 -14.67 -21.12 7.85
C TYR A 5 -13.31 -20.63 8.37
N ASP A 6 -12.24 -21.19 7.81
CA ASP A 6 -10.85 -20.84 8.18
C ASP A 6 -10.36 -19.68 7.30
N PHE A 7 -10.72 -18.46 7.73
CA PHE A 7 -10.33 -17.25 7.00
C PHE A 7 -8.82 -17.05 6.96
N GLN A 8 -8.09 -17.41 8.01
CA GLN A 8 -6.64 -17.18 8.08
C GLN A 8 -5.89 -17.96 6.99
N THR A 9 -6.22 -19.23 6.82
CA THR A 9 -5.64 -20.07 5.76
C THR A 9 -6.07 -19.61 4.37
N ILE A 10 -7.36 -19.26 4.22
CA ILE A 10 -7.91 -18.87 2.92
C ILE A 10 -7.33 -17.52 2.46
N GLU A 11 -7.31 -16.51 3.33
CA GLU A 11 -6.76 -15.19 3.01
C GLU A 11 -5.28 -15.27 2.64
N LYS A 12 -4.47 -15.98 3.43
CA LYS A 12 -3.05 -16.17 3.15
C LYS A 12 -2.82 -16.81 1.79
N LYS A 13 -3.55 -17.90 1.49
CA LYS A 13 -3.48 -18.59 0.20
C LYS A 13 -3.75 -17.67 -0.98
N TRP A 14 -4.79 -16.82 -0.87
CA TRP A 14 -5.16 -15.92 -1.96
C TRP A 14 -4.20 -14.74 -2.10
N GLN A 15 -3.71 -14.18 -1.02
CA GLN A 15 -2.70 -13.11 -1.05
C GLN A 15 -1.39 -13.61 -1.71
N GLU A 16 -0.96 -14.83 -1.43
CA GLU A 16 0.18 -15.46 -2.09
C GLU A 16 -0.05 -15.61 -3.60
N ARG A 17 -1.22 -16.11 -4.01
CA ARG A 17 -1.59 -16.25 -5.44
C ARG A 17 -1.65 -14.90 -6.17
N TRP A 18 -2.21 -13.87 -5.54
CA TRP A 18 -2.25 -12.53 -6.13
C TRP A 18 -0.85 -11.96 -6.34
N LYS A 19 0.04 -12.21 -5.40
CA LYS A 19 1.44 -11.80 -5.50
C LYS A 19 2.18 -12.56 -6.60
N GLU A 20 2.02 -13.87 -6.68
CA GLU A 20 2.65 -14.71 -7.72
C GLU A 20 2.17 -14.35 -9.12
N ALA A 21 0.89 -14.01 -9.27
CA ALA A 21 0.30 -13.58 -10.53
C ALA A 21 0.54 -12.11 -10.88
N ASP A 22 1.19 -11.34 -9.99
CA ASP A 22 1.34 -9.87 -10.10
C ASP A 22 0.01 -9.16 -10.45
N LEU A 23 -1.06 -9.62 -9.79
CA LEU A 23 -2.46 -9.36 -10.17
C LEU A 23 -2.81 -7.88 -10.27
N PHE A 24 -2.19 -7.03 -9.46
CA PHE A 24 -2.50 -5.61 -9.33
C PHE A 24 -1.56 -4.71 -10.14
N ARG A 25 -0.68 -5.29 -10.94
CA ARG A 25 0.22 -4.54 -11.80
C ARG A 25 -0.53 -3.87 -12.93
N THR A 26 -0.25 -2.58 -13.13
CA THR A 26 -0.82 -1.78 -14.22
C THR A 26 -0.09 -2.09 -15.53
N GLU A 27 -0.84 -2.37 -16.59
CA GLU A 27 -0.29 -2.55 -17.94
C GLU A 27 0.05 -1.18 -18.54
N GLU A 28 1.27 -1.02 -19.06
CA GLU A 28 1.71 0.25 -19.70
C GLU A 28 0.94 0.52 -20.99
N THR A 29 0.78 -0.52 -21.81
CA THR A 29 0.11 -0.42 -23.12
C THR A 29 -1.02 -1.43 -23.15
N THR A 30 -2.24 -0.93 -23.24
CA THR A 30 -3.45 -1.76 -23.24
C THR A 30 -4.59 -1.07 -23.98
N ALA A 31 -5.47 -1.88 -24.59
CA ALA A 31 -6.74 -1.41 -25.14
C ALA A 31 -7.88 -1.35 -24.10
N LYS A 32 -7.63 -1.83 -22.87
CA LYS A 32 -8.62 -1.81 -21.80
C LYS A 32 -8.94 -0.37 -21.37
N PRO A 33 -10.18 -0.07 -20.95
CA PRO A 33 -10.49 1.20 -20.31
C PRO A 33 -9.60 1.45 -19.10
N LYS A 34 -9.07 2.66 -18.96
CA LYS A 34 -8.18 3.03 -17.86
C LYS A 34 -8.98 3.53 -16.66
N PHE A 35 -8.55 3.14 -15.46
CA PHE A 35 -9.06 3.67 -14.20
C PHE A 35 -7.89 4.01 -13.27
N TYR A 36 -7.96 5.17 -12.64
CA TYR A 36 -6.96 5.64 -11.71
C TYR A 36 -7.59 5.80 -10.32
N GLY A 37 -7.13 5.01 -9.35
CA GLY A 37 -7.50 5.15 -7.95
C GLY A 37 -6.31 5.69 -7.16
N LEU A 38 -6.47 6.81 -6.47
CA LEU A 38 -5.41 7.44 -5.70
C LEU A 38 -5.88 7.67 -4.27
N ASP A 39 -5.09 7.16 -3.34
CA ASP A 39 -5.15 7.49 -1.93
C ASP A 39 -4.07 8.52 -1.58
N PHE A 40 -4.21 9.21 -0.45
CA PHE A 40 -3.10 9.99 0.08
C PHE A 40 -1.98 9.07 0.58
N PHE A 41 -0.75 9.45 0.37
CA PHE A 41 0.40 8.72 0.89
C PHE A 41 0.53 8.97 2.40
N PRO A 42 0.69 7.91 3.21
CA PRO A 42 0.85 8.10 4.64
C PRO A 42 2.21 8.71 4.97
N TYR A 43 2.26 9.48 6.05
CA TYR A 43 3.52 9.82 6.68
C TYR A 43 4.12 8.58 7.33
N PRO A 44 5.38 8.23 7.04
CA PRO A 44 6.06 7.12 7.72
C PRO A 44 6.47 7.54 9.14
N SER A 45 5.48 7.60 10.04
CA SER A 45 5.63 7.98 11.44
C SER A 45 4.80 7.08 12.35
N GLY A 46 5.17 7.01 13.64
CA GLY A 46 4.45 6.20 14.61
C GLY A 46 4.61 4.68 14.44
N ALA A 47 3.75 3.91 15.10
CA ALA A 47 3.88 2.45 15.22
C ALA A 47 3.30 1.66 14.03
N GLY A 48 2.66 2.33 13.06
CA GLY A 48 2.00 1.69 11.92
C GLY A 48 0.66 2.32 11.55
N LEU A 49 -0.13 1.58 10.76
CA LEU A 49 -1.44 2.02 10.29
C LEU A 49 -2.41 2.26 11.44
N SER A 50 -3.16 3.35 11.34
CA SER A 50 -4.30 3.65 12.20
C SER A 50 -5.61 3.22 11.54
N VAL A 51 -6.69 3.20 12.31
CA VAL A 51 -8.06 3.01 11.78
C VAL A 51 -8.41 4.07 10.73
N GLY A 52 -7.90 5.30 10.88
CA GLY A 52 -8.09 6.37 9.91
C GLY A 52 -7.47 6.05 8.53
N HIS A 53 -6.29 5.45 8.50
CA HIS A 53 -5.68 4.95 7.27
C HIS A 53 -6.56 3.87 6.62
N CYS A 54 -7.00 2.88 7.39
CA CYS A 54 -7.85 1.81 6.87
C CYS A 54 -9.18 2.34 6.32
N ARG A 55 -9.80 3.32 7.00
CA ARG A 55 -11.03 3.97 6.55
C ARG A 55 -10.88 4.64 5.18
N ASN A 56 -9.68 5.13 4.87
CA ASN A 56 -9.40 5.75 3.57
C ASN A 56 -9.04 4.71 2.51
N TYR A 57 -8.09 3.83 2.81
CA TYR A 57 -7.52 2.91 1.81
C TYR A 57 -8.45 1.77 1.40
N ILE A 58 -9.21 1.21 2.34
CA ILE A 58 -10.10 0.07 2.04
C ILE A 58 -11.21 0.44 1.04
N PRO A 59 -11.95 1.56 1.18
CA PRO A 59 -12.95 1.94 0.17
C PRO A 59 -12.37 2.19 -1.21
N THR A 60 -11.19 2.80 -1.31
CA THR A 60 -10.51 3.01 -2.60
C THR A 60 -10.09 1.67 -3.20
N ASP A 61 -9.54 0.75 -2.41
CA ASP A 61 -9.20 -0.59 -2.86
C ASP A 61 -10.43 -1.36 -3.37
N VAL A 62 -11.55 -1.27 -2.68
CA VAL A 62 -12.82 -1.87 -3.14
C VAL A 62 -13.23 -1.32 -4.51
N ALA A 63 -13.16 0.01 -4.70
CA ALA A 63 -13.47 0.63 -5.98
C ALA A 63 -12.50 0.18 -7.09
N CYS A 64 -11.20 0.11 -6.80
CA CYS A 64 -10.18 -0.37 -7.73
C CYS A 64 -10.42 -1.83 -8.13
N ARG A 65 -10.69 -2.71 -7.17
CA ARG A 65 -11.02 -4.13 -7.44
C ARG A 65 -12.28 -4.26 -8.28
N TYR A 66 -13.32 -3.52 -7.96
CA TYR A 66 -14.55 -3.51 -8.76
C TYR A 66 -14.26 -3.15 -10.22
N ARG A 67 -13.47 -2.09 -10.47
CA ARG A 67 -13.08 -1.68 -11.81
C ARG A 67 -12.22 -2.73 -12.51
N HIS A 68 -11.27 -3.32 -11.81
CA HIS A 68 -10.44 -4.41 -12.33
C HIS A 68 -11.28 -5.63 -12.75
N MET A 69 -12.22 -6.04 -11.91
CA MET A 69 -13.13 -7.15 -12.21
C MET A 69 -14.07 -6.86 -13.39
N ASN A 70 -14.33 -5.59 -13.69
CA ASN A 70 -15.08 -5.13 -14.86
C ASN A 70 -14.21 -4.84 -16.09
N GLY A 71 -12.98 -5.36 -16.12
CA GLY A 71 -12.10 -5.32 -17.29
C GLY A 71 -11.32 -4.03 -17.49
N CYS A 72 -11.29 -3.12 -16.51
CA CYS A 72 -10.44 -1.95 -16.59
C CYS A 72 -8.96 -2.31 -16.30
N ASN A 73 -8.05 -1.57 -16.94
CA ASN A 73 -6.68 -1.49 -16.51
C ASN A 73 -6.59 -0.44 -15.39
N VAL A 74 -6.31 -0.90 -14.17
CA VAL A 74 -6.36 -0.06 -12.97
C VAL A 74 -4.96 0.35 -12.55
N LEU A 75 -4.73 1.66 -12.43
CA LEU A 75 -3.57 2.21 -11.74
C LEU A 75 -3.97 2.56 -10.30
N HIS A 76 -3.50 1.77 -9.35
CA HIS A 76 -3.68 1.99 -7.91
C HIS A 76 -2.29 2.06 -7.25
N PRO A 77 -1.60 3.20 -7.36
CA PRO A 77 -0.27 3.39 -6.81
C PRO A 77 -0.34 3.70 -5.32
N THR A 78 0.80 3.52 -4.66
CA THR A 78 0.99 3.99 -3.28
C THR A 78 2.39 4.57 -3.10
N GLY A 79 2.63 5.19 -1.97
CA GLY A 79 3.91 5.77 -1.64
C GLY A 79 3.97 6.30 -0.22
N TRP A 80 5.00 7.09 0.05
CA TRP A 80 5.35 7.58 1.37
C TRP A 80 5.60 9.08 1.30
N ASP A 81 4.82 9.85 2.07
CA ASP A 81 5.10 11.26 2.29
C ASP A 81 6.14 11.38 3.42
N ALA A 82 7.40 11.17 3.03
CA ALA A 82 8.51 10.93 3.97
C ALA A 82 9.28 12.19 4.35
N PHE A 83 8.92 13.35 3.84
CA PHE A 83 9.48 14.63 4.25
C PHE A 83 8.72 15.25 5.42
N GLY A 84 9.44 16.10 6.19
CA GLY A 84 8.87 17.02 7.15
C GLY A 84 8.75 16.48 8.56
N LEU A 85 8.11 17.28 9.41
CA LEU A 85 8.04 17.10 10.86
C LEU A 85 7.55 15.73 11.34
N PRO A 86 6.58 15.04 10.71
CA PRO A 86 6.16 13.74 11.19
C PRO A 86 7.29 12.70 11.23
N ALA A 87 8.08 12.62 10.17
CA ALA A 87 9.23 11.71 10.09
C ALA A 87 10.37 12.14 11.01
N GLU A 88 10.65 13.44 11.08
CA GLU A 88 11.70 14.01 11.91
C GLU A 88 11.41 13.85 13.40
N ASN A 89 10.20 14.18 13.84
CA ASN A 89 9.78 14.02 15.23
C ASN A 89 9.82 12.56 15.69
N GLU A 90 9.45 11.63 14.82
CA GLU A 90 9.53 10.21 15.14
C GLU A 90 10.99 9.76 15.29
N ALA A 91 11.88 10.23 14.42
CA ALA A 91 13.31 9.95 14.51
C ALA A 91 13.93 10.52 15.80
N ILE A 92 13.54 11.76 16.20
CA ILE A 92 13.96 12.37 17.45
C ILE A 92 13.53 11.53 18.66
N LYS A 93 12.26 11.08 18.69
CA LYS A 93 11.75 10.20 19.76
C LYS A 93 12.54 8.91 19.90
N GLN A 94 12.99 8.36 18.77
CA GLN A 94 13.79 7.13 18.73
C GLN A 94 15.29 7.37 18.92
N GLY A 95 15.74 8.61 19.11
CA GLY A 95 17.16 8.96 19.23
C GLY A 95 17.95 8.58 17.98
N SER A 96 17.35 8.65 16.81
CA SER A 96 17.93 8.20 15.55
C SER A 96 17.75 9.24 14.43
N HIS A 97 18.38 8.99 13.28
CA HIS A 97 18.26 9.86 12.11
C HIS A 97 17.11 9.37 11.19
N PRO A 98 16.29 10.25 10.57
CA PRO A 98 15.20 9.88 9.68
C PRO A 98 15.59 8.87 8.60
N LYS A 99 16.77 9.01 8.01
CA LYS A 99 17.30 8.07 7.01
C LYS A 99 17.38 6.62 7.48
N LYS A 100 17.44 6.38 8.80
CA LYS A 100 17.44 5.03 9.39
C LYS A 100 16.05 4.59 9.84
N THR A 101 15.26 5.49 10.42
CA THR A 101 13.95 5.17 10.99
C THR A 101 12.88 5.03 9.91
N VAL A 102 12.86 5.91 8.91
CA VAL A 102 11.84 5.92 7.84
C VAL A 102 11.75 4.59 7.11
N PRO A 103 12.84 3.95 6.63
CA PRO A 103 12.74 2.65 5.97
C PRO A 103 12.15 1.54 6.85
N GLN A 104 12.43 1.56 8.15
CA GLN A 104 11.88 0.56 9.09
C GLN A 104 10.38 0.74 9.30
N ILE A 105 9.93 1.98 9.38
CA ILE A 105 8.52 2.32 9.50
C ILE A 105 7.79 1.96 8.21
N ILE A 106 8.33 2.29 7.05
CA ILE A 106 7.81 1.91 5.73
C ILE A 106 7.62 0.38 5.65
N ALA A 107 8.63 -0.38 6.05
CA ALA A 107 8.53 -1.85 6.06
C ALA A 107 7.37 -2.35 6.94
N THR A 108 7.13 -1.70 8.08
CA THR A 108 5.99 -2.02 8.96
C THR A 108 4.66 -1.71 8.31
N TYR A 109 4.51 -0.54 7.69
CA TYR A 109 3.30 -0.16 6.95
C TYR A 109 3.02 -1.10 5.79
N LYS A 110 4.03 -1.41 4.95
CA LYS A 110 3.90 -2.38 3.84
C LYS A 110 3.40 -3.73 4.33
N ARG A 111 3.99 -4.24 5.41
CA ARG A 111 3.56 -5.51 6.00
C ARG A 111 2.09 -5.45 6.44
N GLN A 112 1.66 -4.36 7.06
CA GLN A 112 0.29 -4.19 7.53
C GLN A 112 -0.70 -4.02 6.35
N MET A 113 -0.36 -3.25 5.31
CA MET A 113 -1.14 -3.13 4.08
C MET A 113 -1.31 -4.49 3.38
N ASN A 114 -0.24 -5.28 3.33
CA ASN A 114 -0.30 -6.63 2.77
C ASN A 114 -1.16 -7.58 3.62
N LEU A 115 -1.14 -7.46 4.95
CA LEU A 115 -2.01 -8.26 5.83
C LEU A 115 -3.50 -7.94 5.63
N ILE A 116 -3.82 -6.67 5.39
CA ILE A 116 -5.19 -6.24 5.03
C ILE A 116 -5.54 -6.71 3.61
N GLY A 117 -4.55 -6.97 2.78
CA GLY A 117 -4.71 -7.45 1.42
C GLY A 117 -5.01 -6.34 0.42
N ILE A 118 -4.58 -5.11 0.65
CA ILE A 118 -4.80 -4.00 -0.29
C ILE A 118 -4.05 -4.25 -1.60
N GLY A 119 -4.75 -4.07 -2.72
CA GLY A 119 -4.25 -4.34 -4.06
C GLY A 119 -3.54 -3.14 -4.68
N TYR A 120 -2.42 -2.72 -4.10
CA TYR A 120 -1.57 -1.70 -4.69
C TYR A 120 -0.64 -2.26 -5.78
N ASP A 121 -0.40 -1.44 -6.80
CA ASP A 121 0.70 -1.67 -7.74
C ASP A 121 2.03 -1.23 -7.12
N TRP A 122 2.69 -2.16 -6.42
CA TRP A 122 3.95 -1.91 -5.73
C TRP A 122 5.11 -1.55 -6.68
N SER A 123 4.99 -1.81 -7.98
CA SER A 123 5.98 -1.38 -8.97
C SER A 123 5.98 0.13 -9.19
N ARG A 124 4.91 0.80 -8.73
CA ARG A 124 4.71 2.25 -8.79
C ARG A 124 4.87 2.93 -7.43
N GLU A 125 5.53 2.26 -6.48
CA GLU A 125 5.81 2.82 -5.15
C GLU A 125 6.69 4.08 -5.26
N ILE A 126 6.30 5.14 -4.56
CA ILE A 126 6.99 6.41 -4.53
C ILE A 126 7.41 6.73 -3.08
N ASN A 127 8.62 7.26 -2.91
CA ASN A 127 9.05 7.85 -1.65
C ASN A 127 9.48 9.30 -1.88
N SER A 128 8.72 10.25 -1.35
CA SER A 128 8.95 11.67 -1.58
C SER A 128 10.33 12.16 -1.09
N SER A 129 10.99 11.43 -0.19
CA SER A 129 12.34 11.76 0.29
C SER A 129 13.47 11.18 -0.55
N GLU A 130 13.17 10.43 -1.59
CA GLU A 130 14.20 9.96 -2.52
C GLU A 130 14.59 11.05 -3.52
N PRO A 131 15.92 11.27 -3.77
CA PRO A 131 16.41 12.36 -4.61
C PRO A 131 15.78 12.43 -6.01
N ASP A 132 15.38 11.31 -6.58
CA ASP A 132 14.79 11.26 -7.91
C ASP A 132 13.38 11.87 -7.99
N TYR A 133 12.74 12.08 -6.83
CA TYR A 133 11.38 12.66 -6.74
C TYR A 133 11.36 14.12 -6.28
N TYR A 134 12.46 14.67 -5.72
CA TYR A 134 12.47 16.06 -5.25
C TYR A 134 13.50 16.95 -5.95
N LYS A 135 14.30 16.43 -6.88
CA LYS A 135 15.20 17.20 -7.76
C LYS A 135 14.48 17.69 -9.05
#